data_55e29225525de2b41dbd3fddb1c0c48f
#
_entry.id   55e29225525de2b41dbd3fddb1c0c48f
#
_cell.length_a   1.000
_cell.length_b   1.000
_cell.length_c   1.000
_cell.angle_alpha   90.00
_cell.angle_beta   90.00
_cell.angle_gamma   90.00
#
_symmetry.space_group_name_H-M   'P 1'
#
loop_
_entity.id
_entity.type
_entity.pdbx_description
1 polymer ?
#
loop_
_entity_poly.entity_id
_entity_poly.type
_entity_poly.pdbx_seq_one_letter_code
_entity_poly.pdbx_strand_id
1 'polypeptide(L)'
;IISKAYNLMKRVKPDAVIVLGDTNSCLSIIAAKRLKIPIFHMEAGNRCKDENLPEEVIRRIVDVTSDVNLCYSEHARRYILQSGVRPEYTYVVGSPMAEVLSSVLSQIEASNILRELGLEKGKYLLLSAHREENIDIEQNFFSLMNAVNEMARTYDMPILYSCHPRSEKMIEKKGFKFDERVIQHKPLGFFDYNKLQQNAFCVVSDSGTCLLYTSP
;
A
#
# COMPACT_ATOMS: atom_id res chain seq x y z
N ILE A 1 -0.77 12.83 18.83
CA ILE A 1 0.46 12.80 17.99
C ILE A 1 1.16 14.13 18.06
N ILE A 2 0.55 15.26 17.65
CA ILE A 2 1.20 16.58 17.51
C ILE A 2 1.90 17.03 18.80
N SER A 3 1.22 17.00 19.95
CA SER A 3 1.79 17.42 21.24
C SER A 3 2.98 16.57 21.67
N LYS A 4 2.89 15.25 21.47
CA LYS A 4 4.00 14.33 21.79
C LYS A 4 5.20 14.58 20.86
N ALA A 5 4.95 14.77 19.56
CA ALA A 5 5.97 15.09 18.57
C ALA A 5 6.66 16.44 18.89
N TYR A 6 5.90 17.46 19.28
CA TYR A 6 6.46 18.75 19.68
C TYR A 6 7.44 18.63 20.85
N ASN A 7 7.05 17.92 21.91
CA ASN A 7 7.90 17.72 23.08
C ASN A 7 9.16 16.91 22.74
N LEU A 8 9.02 15.89 21.89
CA LEU A 8 10.14 15.08 21.42
C LEU A 8 11.13 15.92 20.61
N MET A 9 10.65 16.63 19.59
CA MET A 9 11.48 17.46 18.70
C MET A 9 12.16 18.62 19.45
N LYS A 10 11.48 19.21 20.44
CA LYS A 10 12.08 20.24 21.30
C LYS A 10 13.23 19.70 22.13
N ARG A 11 13.18 18.43 22.52
CA ARG A 11 14.23 17.73 23.29
C ARG A 11 15.37 17.27 22.37
N VAL A 12 15.03 16.62 21.24
CA VAL A 12 16.01 16.04 20.31
C VAL A 12 16.69 17.10 19.46
N LYS A 13 15.96 18.17 19.10
CA LYS A 13 16.41 19.27 18.23
C LYS A 13 16.97 18.76 16.90
N PRO A 14 16.20 18.00 16.10
CA PRO A 14 16.69 17.51 14.82
C PRO A 14 16.91 18.65 13.84
N ASP A 15 17.88 18.49 12.94
CA ASP A 15 18.18 19.44 11.87
C ASP A 15 17.11 19.42 10.77
N ALA A 16 16.45 18.28 10.57
CA ALA A 16 15.36 18.10 9.63
C ALA A 16 14.43 16.96 10.06
N VAL A 17 13.22 16.93 9.51
CA VAL A 17 12.26 15.84 9.67
C VAL A 17 11.89 15.29 8.30
N ILE A 18 11.95 13.96 8.17
CA ILE A 18 11.49 13.25 6.98
C ILE A 18 10.20 12.50 7.37
N VAL A 19 9.18 12.62 6.55
CA VAL A 19 7.94 11.86 6.67
C VAL A 19 7.65 11.11 5.38
N LEU A 20 7.02 9.95 5.50
CA LEU A 20 6.69 9.08 4.37
C LEU A 20 5.17 8.89 4.29
N GLY A 21 4.59 9.24 3.15
CA GLY A 21 3.19 8.96 2.83
C GLY A 21 2.21 9.82 3.63
N ASP A 22 1.15 9.17 4.12
CA ASP A 22 -0.08 9.80 4.57
C ASP A 22 -0.65 9.23 5.88
N THR A 23 0.16 8.52 6.63
CA THR A 23 -0.25 7.98 7.92
C THR A 23 -0.46 9.07 8.97
N ASN A 24 -1.22 8.76 10.01
CA ASN A 24 -1.45 9.69 11.12
C ASN A 24 -0.15 10.23 11.76
N SER A 25 0.95 9.47 11.69
CA SER A 25 2.25 9.90 12.21
C SER A 25 2.80 11.12 11.45
N CYS A 26 2.44 11.29 10.17
CA CYS A 26 2.86 12.43 9.36
C CYS A 26 2.31 13.77 9.89
N LEU A 27 1.24 13.77 10.67
CA LEU A 27 0.75 14.98 11.35
C LEU A 27 1.76 15.57 12.34
N SER A 28 2.83 14.86 12.66
CA SER A 28 3.96 15.39 13.44
C SER A 28 4.65 16.59 12.78
N ILE A 29 4.49 16.76 11.46
CA ILE A 29 5.02 17.92 10.72
C ILE A 29 4.49 19.26 11.25
N ILE A 30 3.27 19.29 11.80
CA ILE A 30 2.71 20.51 12.40
C ILE A 30 3.60 20.98 13.55
N ALA A 31 4.10 20.03 14.34
CA ALA A 31 5.06 20.33 15.42
C ALA A 31 6.41 20.80 14.86
N ALA A 32 6.93 20.12 13.83
CA ALA A 32 8.18 20.51 13.17
C ALA A 32 8.09 21.92 12.60
N LYS A 33 7.00 22.24 11.90
CA LYS A 33 6.78 23.60 11.34
C LYS A 33 6.75 24.69 12.42
N ARG A 34 6.10 24.40 13.56
CA ARG A 34 6.08 25.32 14.71
C ARG A 34 7.47 25.55 15.32
N LEU A 35 8.34 24.55 15.27
CA LEU A 35 9.72 24.60 15.74
C LEU A 35 10.71 25.10 14.67
N LYS A 36 10.24 25.45 13.47
CA LYS A 36 11.05 25.87 12.31
C LYS A 36 12.08 24.83 11.87
N ILE A 37 11.73 23.56 11.99
CA ILE A 37 12.53 22.44 11.54
C ILE A 37 12.15 22.14 10.09
N PRO A 38 13.10 22.06 9.14
CA PRO A 38 12.84 21.72 7.74
C PRO A 38 12.15 20.35 7.61
N ILE A 39 11.15 20.26 6.71
CA ILE A 39 10.33 19.06 6.52
C ILE A 39 10.48 18.57 5.09
N PHE A 40 10.83 17.30 4.95
CA PHE A 40 10.90 16.57 3.69
C PHE A 40 9.78 15.52 3.66
N HIS A 41 8.94 15.57 2.63
CA HIS A 41 7.84 14.64 2.44
C HIS A 41 8.14 13.69 1.29
N MET A 42 8.33 12.40 1.59
CA MET A 42 8.45 11.32 0.62
C MET A 42 7.06 10.74 0.28
N GLU A 43 6.90 10.23 -0.93
CA GLU A 43 5.62 9.77 -1.48
C GLU A 43 4.60 10.91 -1.65
N ALA A 44 5.11 12.12 -1.87
CA ALA A 44 4.31 13.33 -2.00
C ALA A 44 3.50 13.35 -3.30
N GLY A 45 2.31 13.97 -3.25
CA GLY A 45 1.50 14.27 -4.43
C GLY A 45 0.63 13.15 -4.96
N ASN A 46 0.62 11.97 -4.35
CA ASN A 46 -0.37 10.95 -4.69
C ASN A 46 -1.77 11.47 -4.36
N ARG A 47 -2.77 11.10 -5.17
CA ARG A 47 -4.16 11.54 -4.98
C ARG A 47 -5.12 10.37 -5.11
N CYS A 48 -6.16 10.42 -4.28
CA CYS A 48 -7.33 9.58 -4.41
C CYS A 48 -8.51 10.43 -4.90
N LYS A 49 -9.41 9.84 -5.71
CA LYS A 49 -10.63 10.53 -6.14
C LYS A 49 -11.66 10.64 -5.01
N ASP A 50 -11.59 9.75 -4.03
CA ASP A 50 -12.44 9.83 -2.84
C ASP A 50 -11.78 10.77 -1.81
N GLU A 51 -12.32 11.97 -1.72
CA GLU A 51 -11.85 13.00 -0.79
C GLU A 51 -12.22 12.72 0.68
N ASN A 52 -13.06 11.73 0.95
CA ASN A 52 -13.45 11.35 2.31
C ASN A 52 -12.44 10.42 2.98
N LEU A 53 -11.49 9.87 2.22
CA LEU A 53 -10.45 9.00 2.78
C LEU A 53 -9.54 9.80 3.73
N PRO A 54 -9.36 9.35 4.97
CA PRO A 54 -8.48 10.01 5.94
C PRO A 54 -7.06 10.23 5.41
N GLU A 55 -6.55 9.27 4.64
CA GLU A 55 -5.23 9.32 4.01
C GLU A 55 -5.13 10.46 2.99
N GLU A 56 -6.17 10.71 2.20
CA GLU A 56 -6.17 11.81 1.22
C GLU A 56 -6.13 13.18 1.93
N VAL A 57 -6.89 13.32 3.02
CA VAL A 57 -6.88 14.54 3.83
C VAL A 57 -5.49 14.78 4.44
N ILE A 58 -4.90 13.75 5.06
CA ILE A 58 -3.58 13.85 5.69
C ILE A 58 -2.54 14.21 4.63
N ARG A 59 -2.55 13.53 3.49
CA ARG A 59 -1.60 13.77 2.39
C ARG A 59 -1.62 15.20 1.90
N ARG A 60 -2.82 15.77 1.68
CA ARG A 60 -2.97 17.20 1.29
C ARG A 60 -2.38 18.13 2.33
N ILE A 61 -2.62 17.87 3.63
CA ILE A 61 -2.03 18.67 4.72
C ILE A 61 -0.51 18.57 4.67
N VAL A 62 0.03 17.36 4.51
CA VAL A 62 1.48 17.12 4.51
C VAL A 62 2.14 17.77 3.30
N ASP A 63 1.56 17.62 2.12
CA ASP A 63 2.09 18.20 0.88
C ASP A 63 2.27 19.73 0.96
N VAL A 64 1.25 20.43 1.43
CA VAL A 64 1.30 21.92 1.48
C VAL A 64 2.07 22.46 2.68
N THR A 65 2.28 21.64 3.71
CA THR A 65 2.98 22.04 4.92
C THR A 65 4.49 21.80 4.83
N SER A 66 4.90 20.81 4.04
CA SER A 66 6.31 20.41 3.88
C SER A 66 7.11 21.47 3.13
N ASP A 67 8.40 21.56 3.45
CA ASP A 67 9.30 22.49 2.79
C ASP A 67 9.82 21.91 1.47
N VAL A 68 10.01 20.59 1.41
CA VAL A 68 10.44 19.86 0.21
C VAL A 68 9.53 18.66 -0.01
N ASN A 69 9.06 18.50 -1.25
CA ASN A 69 8.23 17.37 -1.66
C ASN A 69 8.97 16.46 -2.65
N LEU A 70 9.05 15.18 -2.30
CA LEU A 70 9.73 14.12 -3.06
C LEU A 70 8.66 13.19 -3.64
N CYS A 71 8.32 13.41 -4.91
CA CYS A 71 7.28 12.69 -5.62
C CYS A 71 7.83 11.41 -6.25
N TYR A 72 7.01 10.36 -6.36
CA TYR A 72 7.39 9.13 -7.05
C TYR A 72 7.21 9.23 -8.58
N SER A 73 6.38 10.14 -9.06
CA SER A 73 6.12 10.32 -10.48
C SER A 73 5.91 11.79 -10.85
N GLU A 74 6.08 12.10 -12.13
CA GLU A 74 5.75 13.42 -12.66
C GLU A 74 4.24 13.72 -12.54
N HIS A 75 3.40 12.70 -12.55
CA HIS A 75 1.97 12.86 -12.34
C HIS A 75 1.67 13.37 -10.92
N ALA A 76 2.29 12.76 -9.90
CA ALA A 76 2.19 13.21 -8.51
C ALA A 76 2.72 14.64 -8.34
N ARG A 77 3.85 14.96 -8.99
CA ARG A 77 4.41 16.32 -8.99
C ARG A 77 3.41 17.35 -9.52
N ARG A 78 2.73 17.06 -10.62
CA ARG A 78 1.72 17.97 -11.19
C ARG A 78 0.59 18.29 -10.22
N TYR A 79 0.11 17.31 -9.47
CA TYR A 79 -0.91 17.53 -8.45
C TYR A 79 -0.46 18.49 -7.34
N ILE A 80 0.78 18.37 -6.88
CA ILE A 80 1.34 19.28 -5.89
C ILE A 80 1.43 20.70 -6.43
N LEU A 81 1.93 20.87 -7.64
CA LEU A 81 2.04 22.19 -8.27
C LEU A 81 0.67 22.85 -8.44
N GLN A 82 -0.38 22.09 -8.78
CA GLN A 82 -1.75 22.60 -8.84
C GLN A 82 -2.28 23.05 -7.47
N SER A 83 -1.72 22.54 -6.38
CA SER A 83 -2.05 22.99 -5.00
C SER A 83 -1.30 24.26 -4.58
N GLY A 84 -0.53 24.88 -5.48
CA GLY A 84 0.19 26.13 -5.23
C GLY A 84 1.55 25.97 -4.54
N VAL A 85 2.06 24.77 -4.43
CA VAL A 85 3.41 24.51 -3.93
C VAL A 85 4.46 24.91 -4.98
N ARG A 86 5.57 25.47 -4.54
CA ARG A 86 6.63 26.00 -5.43
C ARG A 86 7.34 24.87 -6.19
N PRO A 87 7.55 25.01 -7.52
CA PRO A 87 8.23 24.01 -8.31
C PRO A 87 9.66 23.71 -7.86
N GLU A 88 10.36 24.73 -7.31
CA GLU A 88 11.76 24.65 -6.89
C GLU A 88 11.99 23.69 -5.70
N TYR A 89 10.91 23.36 -4.98
CA TYR A 89 10.93 22.48 -3.81
C TYR A 89 10.17 21.16 -4.05
N THR A 90 9.89 20.84 -5.31
CA THR A 90 9.10 19.64 -5.68
C THR A 90 9.87 18.82 -6.71
N TYR A 91 10.40 17.69 -6.28
CA TYR A 91 11.30 16.84 -7.07
C TYR A 91 10.65 15.49 -7.38
N VAL A 92 10.93 14.93 -8.56
CA VAL A 92 10.60 13.55 -8.89
C VAL A 92 11.82 12.69 -8.60
N VAL A 93 11.68 11.78 -7.65
CA VAL A 93 12.78 10.91 -7.18
C VAL A 93 12.56 9.44 -7.50
N GLY A 94 11.36 9.07 -8.00
CA GLY A 94 10.98 7.68 -8.19
C GLY A 94 10.56 6.98 -6.89
N SER A 95 10.03 5.77 -7.03
CA SER A 95 9.69 4.91 -5.89
C SER A 95 10.94 4.16 -5.39
N PRO A 96 11.19 4.08 -4.07
CA PRO A 96 12.30 3.30 -3.53
C PRO A 96 12.10 1.79 -3.63
N MET A 97 10.92 1.32 -4.01
CA MET A 97 10.60 -0.11 -3.98
C MET A 97 11.41 -0.94 -4.96
N ALA A 98 11.77 -0.42 -6.12
CA ALA A 98 12.64 -1.13 -7.05
C ALA A 98 14.02 -1.42 -6.41
N GLU A 99 14.56 -0.44 -5.69
CA GLU A 99 15.83 -0.56 -4.96
C GLU A 99 15.69 -1.54 -3.79
N VAL A 100 14.61 -1.43 -3.01
CA VAL A 100 14.30 -2.37 -1.91
C VAL A 100 14.20 -3.80 -2.43
N LEU A 101 13.40 -4.05 -3.47
CA LEU A 101 13.25 -5.38 -4.05
C LEU A 101 14.57 -5.93 -4.59
N SER A 102 15.37 -5.10 -5.25
CA SER A 102 16.69 -5.48 -5.74
C SER A 102 17.65 -5.88 -4.62
N SER A 103 17.62 -5.15 -3.50
CA SER A 103 18.48 -5.41 -2.34
C SER A 103 18.17 -6.74 -1.63
N VAL A 104 16.95 -7.26 -1.77
CA VAL A 104 16.48 -8.50 -1.12
C VAL A 104 16.12 -9.61 -2.12
N LEU A 105 16.49 -9.45 -3.38
CA LEU A 105 16.11 -10.39 -4.45
C LEU A 105 16.56 -11.82 -4.15
N SER A 106 17.75 -11.99 -3.61
CA SER A 106 18.26 -13.31 -3.23
C SER A 106 17.42 -14.01 -2.16
N GLN A 107 16.88 -13.26 -1.19
CA GLN A 107 15.98 -13.81 -0.17
C GLN A 107 14.61 -14.18 -0.76
N ILE A 108 14.12 -13.36 -1.70
CA ILE A 108 12.88 -13.66 -2.44
C ILE A 108 13.07 -14.92 -3.28
N GLU A 109 14.19 -15.04 -3.99
CA GLU A 109 14.49 -16.22 -4.83
C GLU A 109 14.66 -17.49 -4.00
N ALA A 110 15.23 -17.39 -2.81
CA ALA A 110 15.42 -18.52 -1.89
C ALA A 110 14.12 -19.04 -1.25
N SER A 111 13.02 -18.29 -1.32
CA SER A 111 11.73 -18.75 -0.78
C SER A 111 11.22 -20.01 -1.47
N ASN A 112 10.79 -20.98 -0.66
CA ASN A 112 10.20 -22.25 -1.08
C ASN A 112 8.67 -22.24 -1.11
N ILE A 113 8.05 -21.10 -0.92
CA ILE A 113 6.61 -20.97 -0.69
C ILE A 113 5.74 -21.61 -1.79
N LEU A 114 6.16 -21.54 -3.06
CA LEU A 114 5.43 -22.21 -4.16
C LEU A 114 5.32 -23.71 -3.91
N ARG A 115 6.43 -24.34 -3.54
CA ARG A 115 6.48 -25.77 -3.25
C ARG A 115 5.66 -26.12 -2.00
N GLU A 116 5.75 -25.29 -0.96
CA GLU A 116 5.01 -25.49 0.29
C GLU A 116 3.50 -25.43 0.09
N LEU A 117 3.04 -24.56 -0.82
CA LEU A 117 1.64 -24.41 -1.16
C LEU A 117 1.19 -25.28 -2.35
N GLY A 118 2.08 -26.07 -2.95
CA GLY A 118 1.77 -26.89 -4.11
C GLY A 118 1.38 -26.09 -5.36
N LEU A 119 1.91 -24.84 -5.49
CA LEU A 119 1.62 -23.96 -6.61
C LEU A 119 2.70 -24.03 -7.68
N GLU A 120 2.29 -23.94 -8.94
CA GLU A 120 3.18 -23.90 -10.09
C GLU A 120 3.26 -22.50 -10.68
N LYS A 121 4.47 -22.11 -11.11
CA LYS A 121 4.72 -20.80 -11.74
C LYS A 121 3.79 -20.60 -12.94
N GLY A 122 3.10 -19.44 -12.96
CA GLY A 122 2.19 -19.05 -14.04
C GLY A 122 0.85 -19.79 -14.06
N LYS A 123 0.56 -20.65 -13.05
CA LYS A 123 -0.67 -21.45 -13.02
C LYS A 123 -1.53 -21.19 -11.78
N TYR A 124 -1.50 -20.00 -11.23
CA TYR A 124 -2.36 -19.55 -10.13
C TYR A 124 -2.56 -18.06 -10.17
N LEU A 125 -3.65 -17.60 -9.58
CA LEU A 125 -3.88 -16.17 -9.32
C LEU A 125 -3.54 -15.86 -7.85
N LEU A 126 -3.00 -14.68 -7.61
CA LEU A 126 -2.74 -14.17 -6.27
C LEU A 126 -3.74 -13.06 -5.95
N LEU A 127 -4.51 -13.23 -4.87
CA LEU A 127 -5.48 -12.24 -4.41
C LEU A 127 -5.02 -11.63 -3.08
N SER A 128 -5.04 -10.30 -3.03
CA SER A 128 -4.87 -9.52 -1.79
C SER A 128 -5.95 -8.45 -1.72
N ALA A 129 -6.95 -8.66 -0.89
CA ALA A 129 -8.06 -7.74 -0.69
C ALA A 129 -8.29 -7.54 0.81
N HIS A 130 -8.14 -6.29 1.28
CA HIS A 130 -8.16 -5.96 2.70
C HIS A 130 -8.73 -4.57 3.01
N ARG A 131 -9.10 -3.78 2.00
CA ARG A 131 -9.69 -2.46 2.20
C ARG A 131 -11.03 -2.55 2.89
N GLU A 132 -11.26 -1.63 3.83
CA GLU A 132 -12.48 -1.57 4.63
C GLU A 132 -13.72 -1.47 3.76
N GLU A 133 -13.69 -0.65 2.71
CA GLU A 133 -14.79 -0.45 1.77
C GLU A 133 -15.22 -1.73 1.06
N ASN A 134 -14.26 -2.63 0.82
CA ASN A 134 -14.51 -3.90 0.14
C ASN A 134 -14.93 -5.02 1.10
N ILE A 135 -14.56 -4.92 2.37
CA ILE A 135 -14.78 -6.00 3.34
C ILE A 135 -15.96 -5.71 4.27
N ASP A 136 -16.15 -4.48 4.72
CA ASP A 136 -17.16 -4.13 5.71
C ASP A 136 -18.54 -3.85 5.10
N ILE A 137 -18.57 -3.30 3.88
CA ILE A 137 -19.82 -3.05 3.16
C ILE A 137 -20.30 -4.37 2.56
N GLU A 138 -21.46 -4.83 3.00
CA GLU A 138 -21.98 -6.15 2.65
C GLU A 138 -22.11 -6.40 1.16
N GLN A 139 -22.65 -5.43 0.43
CA GLN A 139 -22.79 -5.53 -1.02
C GLN A 139 -21.45 -5.67 -1.73
N ASN A 140 -20.44 -4.87 -1.33
CA ASN A 140 -19.11 -4.91 -1.90
C ASN A 140 -18.42 -6.24 -1.58
N PHE A 141 -18.56 -6.70 -0.33
CA PHE A 141 -18.03 -7.98 0.11
C PHE A 141 -18.52 -9.14 -0.75
N PHE A 142 -19.86 -9.29 -0.87
CA PHE A 142 -20.40 -10.38 -1.69
C PHE A 142 -20.07 -10.23 -3.17
N SER A 143 -20.05 -9.02 -3.70
CA SER A 143 -19.65 -8.77 -5.08
C SER A 143 -18.21 -9.21 -5.34
N LEU A 144 -17.29 -8.82 -4.47
CA LEU A 144 -15.87 -9.20 -4.56
C LEU A 144 -15.69 -10.72 -4.42
N MET A 145 -16.26 -11.34 -3.39
CA MET A 145 -16.07 -12.77 -3.14
C MET A 145 -16.73 -13.65 -4.21
N ASN A 146 -17.86 -13.23 -4.77
CA ASN A 146 -18.46 -13.91 -5.92
C ASN A 146 -17.60 -13.77 -7.18
N ALA A 147 -17.01 -12.61 -7.41
CA ALA A 147 -16.07 -12.41 -8.52
C ALA A 147 -14.83 -13.32 -8.38
N VAL A 148 -14.34 -13.53 -7.15
CA VAL A 148 -13.24 -14.48 -6.87
C VAL A 148 -13.64 -15.91 -7.27
N ASN A 149 -14.83 -16.37 -6.87
CA ASN A 149 -15.33 -17.68 -7.27
C ASN A 149 -15.49 -17.81 -8.78
N GLU A 150 -15.97 -16.77 -9.44
CA GLU A 150 -16.13 -16.76 -10.91
C GLU A 150 -14.79 -16.78 -11.63
N MET A 151 -13.79 -16.03 -11.12
CA MET A 151 -12.41 -16.12 -11.64
C MET A 151 -11.85 -17.53 -11.52
N ALA A 152 -12.03 -18.21 -10.37
CA ALA A 152 -11.56 -19.56 -10.16
C ALA A 152 -12.13 -20.53 -11.19
N ARG A 153 -13.43 -20.41 -11.51
CA ARG A 153 -14.11 -21.23 -12.52
C ARG A 153 -13.68 -20.89 -13.94
N THR A 154 -13.61 -19.61 -14.27
CA THR A 154 -13.33 -19.12 -15.63
C THR A 154 -11.92 -19.49 -16.07
N TYR A 155 -10.93 -19.30 -15.18
CA TYR A 155 -9.54 -19.60 -15.49
C TYR A 155 -9.15 -21.03 -15.19
N ASP A 156 -9.99 -21.79 -14.48
CA ASP A 156 -9.71 -23.16 -14.00
C ASP A 156 -8.34 -23.27 -13.31
N MET A 157 -8.04 -22.29 -12.48
CA MET A 157 -6.76 -22.15 -11.76
C MET A 157 -6.97 -21.95 -10.26
N PRO A 158 -6.01 -22.40 -9.42
CA PRO A 158 -5.99 -22.02 -8.01
C PRO A 158 -5.92 -20.51 -7.84
N ILE A 159 -6.67 -19.98 -6.86
CA ILE A 159 -6.55 -18.61 -6.38
C ILE A 159 -6.01 -18.63 -4.96
N LEU A 160 -4.79 -18.17 -4.78
CA LEU A 160 -4.24 -17.97 -3.45
C LEU A 160 -4.71 -16.62 -2.89
N TYR A 161 -5.57 -16.67 -1.89
CA TYR A 161 -6.05 -15.50 -1.19
C TYR A 161 -5.23 -15.25 0.08
N SER A 162 -4.34 -14.25 0.06
CA SER A 162 -3.65 -13.76 1.25
C SER A 162 -4.65 -12.98 2.12
N CYS A 163 -5.29 -13.71 3.03
CA CYS A 163 -6.44 -13.24 3.77
C CYS A 163 -6.02 -12.54 5.07
N HIS A 164 -6.35 -11.25 5.19
CA HIS A 164 -6.13 -10.52 6.43
C HIS A 164 -7.11 -11.04 7.52
N PRO A 165 -6.72 -11.07 8.81
CA PRO A 165 -7.59 -11.56 9.90
C PRO A 165 -8.97 -10.91 9.97
N ARG A 166 -9.10 -9.65 9.52
CA ARG A 166 -10.39 -8.96 9.42
C ARG A 166 -11.28 -9.59 8.34
N SER A 167 -10.69 -9.87 7.17
CA SER A 167 -11.42 -10.51 6.06
C SER A 167 -11.84 -11.93 6.42
N GLU A 168 -10.95 -12.70 7.08
CA GLU A 168 -11.24 -14.05 7.57
C GLU A 168 -12.47 -14.07 8.50
N LYS A 169 -12.49 -13.17 9.50
CA LYS A 169 -13.64 -13.02 10.41
C LYS A 169 -14.95 -12.67 9.68
N MET A 170 -14.88 -11.85 8.64
CA MET A 170 -16.07 -11.48 7.88
C MET A 170 -16.56 -12.63 7.00
N ILE A 171 -15.66 -13.40 6.39
CA ILE A 171 -15.99 -14.60 5.63
C ILE A 171 -16.72 -15.61 6.54
N GLU A 172 -16.17 -15.90 7.71
CA GLU A 172 -16.80 -16.78 8.70
C GLU A 172 -18.16 -16.25 9.17
N LYS A 173 -18.23 -14.98 9.56
CA LYS A 173 -19.46 -14.35 10.06
C LYS A 173 -20.60 -14.38 9.05
N LYS A 174 -20.27 -14.21 7.76
CA LYS A 174 -21.25 -14.20 6.68
C LYS A 174 -21.50 -15.58 6.08
N GLY A 175 -20.75 -16.60 6.50
CA GLY A 175 -20.90 -17.98 6.02
C GLY A 175 -20.62 -18.11 4.53
N PHE A 176 -19.74 -17.26 3.97
CA PHE A 176 -19.43 -17.30 2.54
C PHE A 176 -18.62 -18.56 2.20
N LYS A 177 -19.00 -19.25 1.12
CA LYS A 177 -18.31 -20.43 0.64
C LYS A 177 -17.56 -20.13 -0.64
N PHE A 178 -16.27 -20.35 -0.58
CA PHE A 178 -15.43 -20.28 -1.76
C PHE A 178 -15.54 -21.54 -2.63
N ASP A 179 -15.21 -21.37 -3.89
CA ASP A 179 -14.89 -22.47 -4.81
C ASP A 179 -13.70 -23.26 -4.26
N GLU A 180 -13.65 -24.57 -4.53
CA GLU A 180 -12.61 -25.47 -4.04
C GLU A 180 -11.18 -25.09 -4.49
N ARG A 181 -11.06 -24.32 -5.56
CA ARG A 181 -9.79 -23.79 -6.07
C ARG A 181 -9.30 -22.59 -5.30
N VAL A 182 -10.09 -21.99 -4.40
CA VAL A 182 -9.67 -20.81 -3.61
C VAL A 182 -8.99 -21.28 -2.33
N ILE A 183 -7.70 -21.03 -2.25
CA ILE A 183 -6.84 -21.36 -1.11
C ILE A 183 -6.74 -20.13 -0.22
N GLN A 184 -7.40 -20.15 0.93
CA GLN A 184 -7.28 -19.08 1.94
C GLN A 184 -6.01 -19.29 2.75
N HIS A 185 -5.15 -18.29 2.79
CA HIS A 185 -3.90 -18.35 3.55
C HIS A 185 -3.78 -17.11 4.45
N LYS A 186 -3.20 -17.30 5.63
CA LYS A 186 -2.86 -16.18 6.51
C LYS A 186 -1.90 -15.21 5.81
N PRO A 187 -1.82 -13.94 6.27
CA PRO A 187 -0.87 -13.00 5.69
C PRO A 187 0.54 -13.59 5.62
N LEU A 188 1.14 -13.45 4.46
CA LEU A 188 2.46 -13.97 4.15
C LEU A 188 3.55 -12.97 4.53
N GLY A 189 4.75 -13.45 4.79
CA GLY A 189 5.93 -12.62 4.94
C GLY A 189 6.31 -11.91 3.64
N PHE A 190 7.10 -10.85 3.75
CA PHE A 190 7.47 -10.01 2.61
C PHE A 190 8.14 -10.81 1.47
N PHE A 191 9.07 -11.70 1.78
CA PHE A 191 9.79 -12.48 0.77
C PHE A 191 8.88 -13.50 0.07
N ASP A 192 8.07 -14.22 0.82
CA ASP A 192 7.13 -15.21 0.30
C ASP A 192 6.06 -14.57 -0.56
N TYR A 193 5.50 -13.45 -0.11
CA TYR A 193 4.51 -12.70 -0.89
C TYR A 193 5.07 -12.22 -2.22
N ASN A 194 6.28 -11.63 -2.21
CA ASN A 194 6.94 -11.18 -3.44
C ASN A 194 7.31 -12.36 -4.35
N LYS A 195 7.73 -13.49 -3.79
CA LYS A 195 7.97 -14.72 -4.58
C LYS A 195 6.70 -15.18 -5.30
N LEU A 196 5.58 -15.19 -4.58
CA LEU A 196 4.29 -15.54 -5.16
C LEU A 196 3.83 -14.50 -6.20
N GLN A 197 4.00 -13.23 -5.93
CA GLN A 197 3.65 -12.16 -6.86
C GLN A 197 4.42 -12.25 -8.19
N GLN A 198 5.72 -12.52 -8.14
CA GLN A 198 6.57 -12.66 -9.32
C GLN A 198 6.24 -13.91 -10.17
N ASN A 199 5.64 -14.92 -9.58
CA ASN A 199 5.37 -16.20 -10.23
C ASN A 199 3.88 -16.46 -10.51
N ALA A 200 2.99 -15.56 -10.11
CA ALA A 200 1.56 -15.66 -10.39
C ALA A 200 1.26 -15.46 -11.89
N PHE A 201 0.19 -16.08 -12.37
CA PHE A 201 -0.39 -15.77 -13.67
C PHE A 201 -0.91 -14.32 -13.69
N CYS A 202 -1.61 -13.94 -12.62
CA CYS A 202 -2.11 -12.59 -12.43
C CYS A 202 -2.22 -12.28 -10.92
N VAL A 203 -2.02 -11.01 -10.57
CA VAL A 203 -2.23 -10.49 -9.22
C VAL A 203 -3.45 -9.60 -9.21
N VAL A 204 -4.38 -9.89 -8.31
CA VAL A 204 -5.58 -9.07 -8.06
C VAL A 204 -5.43 -8.44 -6.68
N SER A 205 -5.44 -7.12 -6.61
CA SER A 205 -5.24 -6.41 -5.35
C SER A 205 -6.05 -5.13 -5.30
N ASP A 206 -6.53 -4.81 -4.10
CA ASP A 206 -7.13 -3.50 -3.78
C ASP A 206 -6.12 -2.55 -3.12
N SER A 207 -4.86 -2.95 -3.01
CA SER A 207 -3.78 -2.14 -2.46
C SER A 207 -3.27 -1.12 -3.48
N GLY A 208 -3.35 0.17 -3.15
CA GLY A 208 -2.75 1.24 -3.97
C GLY A 208 -1.23 1.11 -4.09
N THR A 209 -0.58 0.60 -3.06
CA THR A 209 0.87 0.37 -3.03
C THR A 209 1.31 -0.68 -4.04
N CYS A 210 0.56 -1.78 -4.18
CA CYS A 210 0.87 -2.82 -5.17
C CYS A 210 0.87 -2.28 -6.61
N LEU A 211 -0.03 -1.36 -6.94
CA LEU A 211 -0.14 -0.77 -8.28
C LEU A 211 1.04 0.15 -8.61
N LEU A 212 1.58 0.86 -7.62
CA LEU A 212 2.73 1.75 -7.80
C LEU A 212 4.05 1.01 -8.06
N TYR A 213 4.13 -0.27 -7.66
CA TYR A 213 5.36 -1.06 -7.74
C TYR A 213 5.41 -2.04 -8.91
N THR A 214 4.26 -2.32 -9.53
CA THR A 214 4.14 -3.27 -10.64
C THR A 214 4.02 -2.60 -12.01
N SER A 215 3.92 -1.27 -12.06
CA SER A 215 3.98 -0.54 -13.33
C SER A 215 5.42 -0.48 -13.82
N PRO A 216 5.67 -0.86 -15.08
CA PRO A 216 6.98 -0.75 -15.70
C PRO A 216 7.45 0.70 -15.81
#